data_31dd00e159421957182ef6f12162e273
#
_entry.id   31dd00e159421957182ef6f12162e273
#
_cell.length_a   1.000
_cell.length_b   1.000
_cell.length_c   1.000
_cell.angle_alpha   90.00
_cell.angle_beta   90.00
_cell.angle_gamma   90.00
#
_symmetry.space_group_name_H-M   'P 1'
#
loop_
_entity.id
_entity.type
_entity.pdbx_description
1 polymer ?
#
loop_
_entity_poly.entity_id
_entity_poly.type
_entity_poly.pdbx_seq_one_letter_code
_entity_poly.pdbx_strand_id
1 'polypeptide(L)'
;MNGLNREYECLVSVLCTTYNHEKYIRQCLDSMVSQKTDFPFEIIVRDDCSTDRTGDIIREYGEKYPGIVIPFILPFNHFSRGLTNDSFAEMFRMSRGKYIAICEGDDFWTDPEKLQAQTDILEGHPEYSLCVTASHYADADGNLMKNKVFRTDTVSRELTIEEIINGWTAATNTVVYRKACMEKDVIIPFLGTCVNEDYARMVYLALQGKVYYLDRMTGAYRIGNPGSFSDDTHKRPEVYKARTVGFAEMLDRMDAYTEGKYTALIRKVRDRALFDMYANLEDRENMKKYLHAYDDSPVVWRTLERIRTIVPGPFNKIKDAVRRIRK
;
A
#
# COMPACT_ATOMS: atom_id res chain seq x y z
N MET A 1 19.22 16.12 26.67
CA MET A 1 19.97 15.29 25.72
C MET A 1 20.04 13.88 26.31
N ASN A 2 19.04 13.06 26.07
CA ASN A 2 19.06 11.67 26.51
C ASN A 2 19.66 10.86 25.37
N GLY A 3 20.94 10.44 25.56
CA GLY A 3 21.61 9.53 24.67
C GLY A 3 20.91 8.18 24.67
N LEU A 4 20.11 7.92 23.66
CA LEU A 4 19.71 6.59 23.30
C LEU A 4 20.98 5.84 22.89
N ASN A 5 21.42 4.91 23.74
CA ASN A 5 22.48 3.98 23.42
C ASN A 5 21.97 3.08 22.28
N ARG A 6 22.21 3.48 21.02
CA ARG A 6 21.69 2.76 19.84
C ARG A 6 22.65 1.61 19.53
N GLU A 7 22.32 0.44 20.03
CA GLU A 7 23.00 -0.83 19.78
C GLU A 7 22.83 -1.36 18.33
N TYR A 8 22.12 -0.64 17.45
CA TYR A 8 21.82 -1.10 16.11
C TYR A 8 22.81 -0.51 15.09
N GLU A 9 23.50 -1.38 14.34
CA GLU A 9 24.28 -0.98 13.17
C GLU A 9 23.40 -0.38 12.05
N CYS A 10 22.08 -0.68 12.07
CA CYS A 10 21.05 -0.14 11.19
C CYS A 10 19.73 -0.09 11.96
N LEU A 11 19.02 1.05 11.98
CA LEU A 11 17.76 1.17 12.69
C LEU A 11 16.54 0.96 11.76
N VAL A 12 16.62 1.44 10.52
CA VAL A 12 15.55 1.34 9.52
C VAL A 12 16.07 0.68 8.25
N SER A 13 15.38 -0.35 7.77
CA SER A 13 15.57 -0.88 6.42
C SER A 13 14.40 -0.42 5.53
N VAL A 14 14.73 0.27 4.44
CA VAL A 14 13.77 0.64 3.41
C VAL A 14 13.71 -0.48 2.38
N LEU A 15 12.53 -1.05 2.14
CA LEU A 15 12.30 -2.05 1.11
C LEU A 15 11.67 -1.37 -0.11
N CYS A 16 12.39 -1.36 -1.23
CA CYS A 16 11.96 -0.77 -2.48
C CYS A 16 11.81 -1.85 -3.55
N THR A 17 10.60 -1.99 -4.12
CA THR A 17 10.33 -2.95 -5.20
C THR A 17 10.18 -2.23 -6.53
N THR A 18 10.80 -2.77 -7.58
CA THR A 18 10.77 -2.15 -8.91
C THR A 18 10.62 -3.16 -10.04
N TYR A 19 10.01 -2.73 -11.13
CA TYR A 19 10.00 -3.42 -12.42
C TYR A 19 9.72 -2.43 -13.56
N ASN A 20 10.67 -2.25 -14.48
CA ASN A 20 10.59 -1.33 -15.62
C ASN A 20 10.27 0.11 -15.19
N HIS A 21 11.00 0.62 -14.19
CA HIS A 21 10.84 1.95 -13.61
C HIS A 21 11.99 2.91 -14.00
N GLU A 22 12.67 2.74 -15.14
CA GLU A 22 13.81 3.59 -15.53
C GLU A 22 13.53 5.10 -15.49
N LYS A 23 12.26 5.50 -15.73
CA LYS A 23 11.81 6.89 -15.70
C LYS A 23 11.61 7.44 -14.30
N TYR A 24 11.41 6.59 -13.30
CA TYR A 24 10.94 6.96 -11.96
C TYR A 24 11.98 6.68 -10.88
N ILE A 25 12.74 5.59 -11.04
CA ILE A 25 13.59 5.05 -9.98
C ILE A 25 14.66 6.03 -9.48
N ARG A 26 15.17 6.95 -10.32
CA ARG A 26 16.12 7.98 -9.87
C ARG A 26 15.49 8.92 -8.86
N GLN A 27 14.28 9.44 -9.15
CA GLN A 27 13.56 10.32 -8.22
C GLN A 27 13.23 9.59 -6.91
N CYS A 28 12.83 8.32 -6.99
CA CYS A 28 12.57 7.47 -5.84
C CYS A 28 13.84 7.35 -4.96
N LEU A 29 14.96 6.89 -5.53
CA LEU A 29 16.22 6.70 -4.81
C LEU A 29 16.79 8.01 -4.27
N ASP A 30 16.75 9.11 -5.03
CA ASP A 30 17.19 10.43 -4.56
C ASP A 30 16.40 10.86 -3.33
N SER A 31 15.09 10.61 -3.30
CA SER A 31 14.23 10.94 -2.17
C SER A 31 14.56 10.13 -0.90
N MET A 32 14.99 8.88 -1.09
CA MET A 32 15.37 7.99 0.02
C MET A 32 16.77 8.29 0.56
N VAL A 33 17.77 8.45 -0.32
CA VAL A 33 19.17 8.72 0.13
C VAL A 33 19.33 10.10 0.74
N SER A 34 18.40 11.03 0.47
CA SER A 34 18.37 12.38 1.06
C SER A 34 17.73 12.44 2.44
N GLN A 35 17.28 11.33 3.01
CA GLN A 35 16.66 11.31 4.33
C GLN A 35 17.66 11.76 5.42
N LYS A 36 17.14 12.60 6.31
CA LYS A 36 17.91 13.18 7.43
C LYS A 36 17.52 12.44 8.71
N THR A 37 18.42 11.62 9.22
CA THR A 37 18.23 10.84 10.45
C THR A 37 19.44 10.97 11.36
N ASP A 38 19.24 10.82 12.66
CA ASP A 38 20.29 10.70 13.65
C ASP A 38 20.70 9.24 13.91
N PHE A 39 20.20 8.32 13.07
CA PHE A 39 20.47 6.88 13.06
C PHE A 39 20.85 6.38 11.66
N PRO A 40 21.59 5.29 11.56
CA PRO A 40 21.88 4.66 10.27
C PRO A 40 20.64 3.92 9.71
N PHE A 41 20.49 3.96 8.39
CA PHE A 41 19.48 3.22 7.64
C PHE A 41 20.08 2.61 6.37
N GLU A 42 19.36 1.64 5.81
CA GLU A 42 19.70 1.00 4.54
C GLU A 42 18.48 0.97 3.61
N ILE A 43 18.74 0.82 2.30
CA ILE A 43 17.75 0.77 1.25
C ILE A 43 18.03 -0.48 0.43
N ILE A 44 17.20 -1.51 0.55
CA ILE A 44 17.26 -2.72 -0.25
C ILE A 44 16.35 -2.52 -1.45
N VAL A 45 16.94 -2.48 -2.65
CA VAL A 45 16.22 -2.19 -3.89
C VAL A 45 16.12 -3.45 -4.73
N ARG A 46 14.93 -4.06 -4.74
CA ARG A 46 14.66 -5.24 -5.55
C ARG A 46 14.24 -4.84 -6.96
N ASP A 47 14.98 -5.30 -7.94
CA ASP A 47 14.60 -5.26 -9.35
C ASP A 47 14.05 -6.62 -9.79
N ASP A 48 12.81 -6.67 -10.24
CA ASP A 48 12.14 -7.91 -10.66
C ASP A 48 12.51 -8.32 -12.10
N CYS A 49 13.80 -8.28 -12.40
CA CYS A 49 14.36 -8.57 -13.74
C CYS A 49 13.83 -7.61 -14.81
N SER A 50 14.02 -6.33 -14.59
CA SER A 50 13.64 -5.28 -15.56
C SER A 50 14.32 -5.47 -16.92
N THR A 51 13.62 -5.09 -17.98
CA THR A 51 14.12 -5.14 -19.36
C THR A 51 14.58 -3.76 -19.87
N ASP A 52 14.38 -2.72 -19.08
CA ASP A 52 14.86 -1.35 -19.30
C ASP A 52 16.12 -1.07 -18.45
N ARG A 53 16.50 0.20 -18.32
CA ARG A 53 17.69 0.61 -17.56
C ARG A 53 17.52 0.63 -16.05
N THR A 54 16.40 0.14 -15.49
CA THR A 54 16.13 0.16 -14.04
C THR A 54 17.26 -0.52 -13.26
N GLY A 55 17.62 -1.74 -13.64
CA GLY A 55 18.69 -2.50 -12.95
C GLY A 55 20.06 -1.82 -13.01
N ASP A 56 20.39 -1.14 -14.12
CA ASP A 56 21.66 -0.41 -14.24
C ASP A 56 21.66 0.82 -13.30
N ILE A 57 20.56 1.55 -13.23
CA ILE A 57 20.42 2.71 -12.33
C ILE A 57 20.56 2.27 -10.88
N ILE A 58 19.99 1.15 -10.49
CA ILE A 58 20.11 0.62 -9.13
C ILE A 58 21.57 0.30 -8.79
N ARG A 59 22.32 -0.32 -9.73
CA ARG A 59 23.76 -0.59 -9.54
C ARG A 59 24.56 0.70 -9.39
N GLU A 60 24.29 1.72 -10.23
CA GLU A 60 24.91 3.05 -10.12
C GLU A 60 24.74 3.64 -8.70
N TYR A 61 23.52 3.51 -8.12
CA TYR A 61 23.26 4.01 -6.77
C TYR A 61 23.94 3.14 -5.69
N GLY A 62 24.02 1.84 -5.87
CA GLY A 62 24.78 0.96 -4.97
C GLY A 62 26.25 1.31 -4.91
N GLU A 63 26.87 1.64 -6.06
CA GLU A 63 28.25 2.11 -6.16
C GLU A 63 28.44 3.51 -5.55
N LYS A 64 27.49 4.42 -5.78
CA LYS A 64 27.55 5.80 -5.28
C LYS A 64 27.29 5.92 -3.78
N TYR A 65 26.46 5.03 -3.22
CA TYR A 65 26.06 5.05 -1.81
C TYR A 65 26.34 3.68 -1.13
N PRO A 66 27.62 3.26 -1.07
CA PRO A 66 27.98 1.96 -0.52
C PRO A 66 27.57 1.86 0.95
N GLY A 67 26.98 0.72 1.32
CA GLY A 67 26.48 0.48 2.67
C GLY A 67 25.10 1.09 2.97
N ILE A 68 24.59 1.99 2.11
CA ILE A 68 23.23 2.53 2.21
C ILE A 68 22.32 1.85 1.18
N VAL A 69 22.67 1.88 -0.11
CA VAL A 69 21.88 1.27 -1.17
C VAL A 69 22.40 -0.14 -1.46
N ILE A 70 21.52 -1.12 -1.34
CA ILE A 70 21.81 -2.55 -1.54
C ILE A 70 21.01 -3.03 -2.74
N PRO A 71 21.66 -3.19 -3.93
CA PRO A 71 21.00 -3.75 -5.10
C PRO A 71 20.64 -5.23 -4.89
N PHE A 72 19.39 -5.58 -5.16
CA PHE A 72 18.89 -6.96 -5.17
C PHE A 72 18.22 -7.24 -6.52
N ILE A 73 19.03 -7.63 -7.51
CA ILE A 73 18.59 -7.84 -8.90
C ILE A 73 18.22 -9.31 -9.06
N LEU A 74 16.95 -9.59 -9.36
CA LEU A 74 16.46 -10.95 -9.58
C LEU A 74 16.86 -11.47 -10.96
N PRO A 75 17.16 -12.77 -11.07
CA PRO A 75 17.62 -13.38 -12.34
C PRO A 75 16.49 -13.60 -13.35
N PHE A 76 15.24 -13.53 -12.91
CA PHE A 76 14.03 -13.64 -13.75
C PHE A 76 12.86 -12.93 -13.07
N ASN A 77 11.80 -12.64 -13.83
CA ASN A 77 10.63 -11.94 -13.30
C ASN A 77 9.80 -12.84 -12.37
N HIS A 78 9.81 -12.54 -11.08
CA HIS A 78 9.09 -13.27 -10.04
C HIS A 78 7.58 -13.02 -10.09
N PHE A 79 7.17 -11.78 -10.40
CA PHE A 79 5.73 -11.43 -10.49
C PHE A 79 5.01 -12.29 -11.53
N SER A 80 5.60 -12.45 -12.72
CA SER A 80 5.00 -13.25 -13.80
C SER A 80 4.88 -14.74 -13.46
N ARG A 81 5.64 -15.21 -12.46
CA ARG A 81 5.65 -16.60 -11.98
C ARG A 81 4.93 -16.83 -10.66
N GLY A 82 4.30 -15.79 -10.11
CA GLY A 82 3.61 -15.87 -8.81
C GLY A 82 4.52 -16.00 -7.60
N LEU A 83 5.82 -15.62 -7.72
CA LEU A 83 6.84 -15.73 -6.67
C LEU A 83 7.12 -14.40 -5.94
N THR A 84 6.22 -13.43 -6.04
CA THR A 84 6.42 -12.09 -5.46
C THR A 84 6.58 -12.14 -3.95
N ASN A 85 5.79 -12.97 -3.28
CA ASN A 85 5.85 -13.12 -1.82
C ASN A 85 7.19 -13.72 -1.36
N ASP A 86 7.76 -14.66 -2.13
CA ASP A 86 9.05 -15.28 -1.81
C ASP A 86 10.18 -14.24 -1.89
N SER A 87 10.18 -13.41 -2.95
CA SER A 87 11.19 -12.37 -3.11
C SER A 87 11.04 -11.21 -2.11
N PHE A 88 9.80 -10.89 -1.70
CA PHE A 88 9.59 -9.95 -0.59
C PHE A 88 10.12 -10.53 0.72
N ALA A 89 9.81 -11.79 1.00
CA ALA A 89 10.32 -12.48 2.19
C ALA A 89 11.86 -12.54 2.23
N GLU A 90 12.50 -12.67 1.05
CA GLU A 90 13.95 -12.61 0.96
C GLU A 90 14.50 -11.21 1.29
N MET A 91 13.93 -10.14 0.71
CA MET A 91 14.28 -8.76 1.09
C MET A 91 14.11 -8.52 2.60
N PHE A 92 12.99 -9.00 3.16
CA PHE A 92 12.72 -8.87 4.59
C PHE A 92 13.77 -9.58 5.45
N ARG A 93 14.23 -10.78 5.05
CA ARG A 93 15.31 -11.51 5.76
C ARG A 93 16.66 -10.83 5.63
N MET A 94 16.94 -10.21 4.49
CA MET A 94 18.15 -9.41 4.26
C MET A 94 18.21 -8.16 5.13
N SER A 95 17.05 -7.60 5.49
CA SER A 95 16.95 -6.35 6.24
C SER A 95 17.52 -6.48 7.65
N ARG A 96 18.32 -5.48 8.08
CA ARG A 96 18.97 -5.43 9.40
C ARG A 96 18.26 -4.50 10.37
N GLY A 97 17.38 -3.64 9.86
CA GLY A 97 16.70 -2.63 10.65
C GLY A 97 15.69 -3.20 11.65
N LYS A 98 15.56 -2.55 12.78
CA LYS A 98 14.48 -2.77 13.76
C LYS A 98 13.10 -2.41 13.16
N TYR A 99 13.11 -1.45 12.25
CA TYR A 99 11.94 -0.95 11.52
C TYR A 99 12.08 -1.18 10.04
N ILE A 100 10.93 -1.39 9.39
CA ILE A 100 10.82 -1.51 7.95
C ILE A 100 10.01 -0.31 7.42
N ALA A 101 10.55 0.41 6.45
CA ALA A 101 9.84 1.36 5.62
C ALA A 101 9.62 0.76 4.23
N ILE A 102 8.54 1.12 3.55
CA ILE A 102 8.26 0.64 2.19
C ILE A 102 8.10 1.84 1.26
N CYS A 103 8.66 1.74 0.05
CA CYS A 103 8.39 2.66 -1.05
C CYS A 103 8.64 1.95 -2.37
N GLU A 104 7.65 1.94 -3.25
CA GLU A 104 7.79 1.36 -4.58
C GLU A 104 8.60 2.27 -5.49
N GLY A 105 9.30 1.69 -6.48
CA GLY A 105 10.27 2.42 -7.33
C GLY A 105 9.66 3.44 -8.29
N ASP A 106 8.34 3.50 -8.41
CA ASP A 106 7.61 4.53 -9.16
C ASP A 106 7.06 5.66 -8.27
N ASP A 107 7.15 5.51 -6.93
CA ASP A 107 6.79 6.51 -5.95
C ASP A 107 8.02 7.28 -5.42
N PHE A 108 7.81 8.31 -4.60
CA PHE A 108 8.90 9.04 -3.97
C PHE A 108 8.47 9.73 -2.67
N TRP A 109 9.44 10.02 -1.81
CA TRP A 109 9.20 10.78 -0.58
C TRP A 109 9.37 12.28 -0.82
N THR A 110 8.53 13.07 -0.17
CA THR A 110 8.52 14.53 -0.29
C THR A 110 9.06 15.22 0.96
N ASP A 111 9.27 14.47 2.04
CA ASP A 111 9.73 14.96 3.33
C ASP A 111 11.06 14.30 3.70
N PRO A 112 12.16 15.09 3.81
CA PRO A 112 13.47 14.54 4.13
C PRO A 112 13.61 14.05 5.59
N GLU A 113 12.64 14.33 6.45
CA GLU A 113 12.64 13.87 7.85
C GLU A 113 11.60 12.76 8.11
N LYS A 114 11.04 12.16 7.07
CA LYS A 114 10.03 11.11 7.18
C LYS A 114 10.48 9.95 8.08
N LEU A 115 11.65 9.40 7.81
CA LEU A 115 12.17 8.26 8.58
C LEU A 115 12.38 8.64 10.04
N GLN A 116 12.96 9.80 10.33
CA GLN A 116 13.15 10.29 11.68
C GLN A 116 11.83 10.40 12.43
N ALA A 117 10.87 11.13 11.86
CA ALA A 117 9.60 11.43 12.51
C ALA A 117 8.78 10.16 12.83
N GLN A 118 8.68 9.22 11.90
CA GLN A 118 7.92 7.98 12.12
C GLN A 118 8.65 7.01 13.08
N THR A 119 9.98 6.97 13.01
CA THR A 119 10.78 6.14 13.92
C THR A 119 10.71 6.65 15.35
N ASP A 120 10.75 7.98 15.56
CA ASP A 120 10.61 8.57 16.91
C ASP A 120 9.26 8.22 17.55
N ILE A 121 8.17 8.21 16.76
CA ILE A 121 6.85 7.74 17.23
C ILE A 121 6.92 6.27 17.65
N LEU A 122 7.50 5.41 16.81
CA LEU A 122 7.60 3.98 17.13
C LEU A 122 8.56 3.68 18.30
N GLU A 123 9.65 4.43 18.46
CA GLU A 123 10.56 4.29 19.61
C GLU A 123 9.89 4.74 20.90
N GLY A 124 9.13 5.84 20.87
CA GLY A 124 8.43 6.38 22.03
C GLY A 124 7.23 5.54 22.49
N HIS A 125 6.69 4.67 21.61
CA HIS A 125 5.45 3.94 21.82
C HIS A 125 5.60 2.46 21.46
N PRO A 126 6.07 1.61 22.39
CA PRO A 126 6.27 0.16 22.14
C PRO A 126 4.99 -0.58 21.71
N GLU A 127 3.82 -0.05 22.05
CA GLU A 127 2.51 -0.60 21.70
C GLU A 127 2.14 -0.39 20.23
N TYR A 128 2.84 0.50 19.50
CA TYR A 128 2.58 0.71 18.09
C TYR A 128 3.36 -0.28 17.22
N SER A 129 2.63 -1.03 16.40
CA SER A 129 3.19 -1.91 15.37
C SER A 129 3.52 -1.18 14.09
N LEU A 130 2.76 -0.12 13.78
CA LEU A 130 2.74 0.59 12.50
C LEU A 130 2.51 2.09 12.71
N CYS A 131 3.30 2.91 12.02
CA CYS A 131 3.07 4.34 11.85
C CYS A 131 2.88 4.66 10.37
N VAL A 132 1.82 5.37 10.03
CA VAL A 132 1.50 5.83 8.67
C VAL A 132 1.34 7.34 8.63
N THR A 133 1.51 7.91 7.44
CA THR A 133 1.38 9.36 7.20
C THR A 133 0.45 9.62 6.02
N ALA A 134 0.28 10.90 5.65
CA ALA A 134 -0.40 11.30 4.43
C ALA A 134 0.54 11.27 3.22
N SER A 135 -0.04 11.14 2.01
CA SER A 135 0.68 11.19 0.74
C SER A 135 -0.03 12.09 -0.25
N HIS A 136 0.74 12.86 -1.03
CA HIS A 136 0.23 13.49 -2.25
C HIS A 136 -0.08 12.44 -3.32
N TYR A 137 -0.90 12.81 -4.31
CA TYR A 137 -0.85 12.17 -5.61
C TYR A 137 0.11 12.93 -6.51
N ALA A 138 0.86 12.21 -7.32
CA ALA A 138 1.68 12.76 -8.40
C ALA A 138 1.20 12.23 -9.76
N ASP A 139 1.41 13.02 -10.82
CA ASP A 139 1.22 12.55 -12.20
C ASP A 139 2.41 11.68 -12.66
N ALA A 140 2.34 11.16 -13.89
CA ALA A 140 3.40 10.33 -14.46
C ALA A 140 4.76 11.04 -14.54
N ASP A 141 4.78 12.37 -14.63
CA ASP A 141 6.00 13.17 -14.68
C ASP A 141 6.55 13.54 -13.28
N GLY A 142 5.83 13.16 -12.21
CA GLY A 142 6.22 13.43 -10.82
C GLY A 142 5.76 14.79 -10.29
N ASN A 143 4.89 15.50 -11.01
CA ASN A 143 4.33 16.73 -10.50
C ASN A 143 3.23 16.44 -9.48
N LEU A 144 3.30 17.10 -8.33
CA LEU A 144 2.28 16.93 -7.29
C LEU A 144 0.92 17.47 -7.76
N MET A 145 -0.11 16.66 -7.62
CA MET A 145 -1.47 17.03 -8.01
C MET A 145 -2.09 17.92 -6.95
N LYS A 146 -2.45 19.15 -7.33
CA LYS A 146 -3.10 20.12 -6.43
C LYS A 146 -4.42 19.55 -5.89
N ASN A 147 -4.62 19.71 -4.58
CA ASN A 147 -5.86 19.30 -3.89
C ASN A 147 -6.22 17.80 -3.99
N LYS A 148 -5.26 16.94 -4.31
CA LYS A 148 -5.45 15.51 -4.32
C LYS A 148 -4.45 14.84 -3.39
N VAL A 149 -4.95 14.30 -2.29
CA VAL A 149 -4.16 13.61 -1.26
C VAL A 149 -4.76 12.25 -0.99
N PHE A 150 -3.93 11.29 -0.61
CA PHE A 150 -4.36 9.93 -0.34
C PHE A 150 -5.19 9.87 0.95
N ARG A 151 -4.83 10.69 1.94
CA ARG A 151 -5.55 10.78 3.22
C ARG A 151 -5.86 12.24 3.54
N THR A 152 -7.05 12.46 4.12
CA THR A 152 -7.59 13.80 4.40
C THR A 152 -7.74 14.11 5.89
N ASP A 153 -7.33 13.23 6.79
CA ASP A 153 -7.30 13.52 8.24
C ASP A 153 -6.30 14.67 8.49
N THR A 154 -6.67 15.54 9.39
CA THR A 154 -5.89 16.75 9.73
C THR A 154 -5.37 16.74 11.17
N VAL A 155 -5.42 15.57 11.83
CA VAL A 155 -4.98 15.39 13.22
C VAL A 155 -4.33 14.02 13.38
N SER A 156 -3.16 14.02 13.99
CA SER A 156 -2.48 12.79 14.39
C SER A 156 -3.30 12.01 15.42
N ARG A 157 -3.46 10.71 15.22
CA ARG A 157 -4.27 9.84 16.10
C ARG A 157 -4.01 8.37 15.92
N GLU A 158 -4.46 7.57 16.86
CA GLU A 158 -4.59 6.13 16.65
C GLU A 158 -5.66 5.82 15.61
N LEU A 159 -5.42 4.81 14.77
CA LEU A 159 -6.41 4.23 13.85
C LEU A 159 -6.94 2.95 14.45
N THR A 160 -8.26 2.74 14.37
CA THR A 160 -8.85 1.49 14.81
C THR A 160 -8.64 0.40 13.76
N ILE A 161 -8.67 -0.86 14.19
CA ILE A 161 -8.57 -1.98 13.26
C ILE A 161 -9.78 -2.03 12.31
N GLU A 162 -10.93 -1.58 12.76
CA GLU A 162 -12.15 -1.49 11.95
C GLU A 162 -11.99 -0.49 10.82
N GLU A 163 -11.34 0.66 11.06
CA GLU A 163 -11.00 1.64 10.01
C GLU A 163 -10.08 1.01 8.97
N ILE A 164 -9.07 0.23 9.41
CA ILE A 164 -8.08 -0.41 8.53
C ILE A 164 -8.73 -1.52 7.70
N ILE A 165 -9.56 -2.36 8.30
CA ILE A 165 -10.31 -3.39 7.58
C ILE A 165 -11.28 -2.75 6.57
N ASN A 166 -11.91 -1.63 6.90
CA ASN A 166 -12.90 -0.98 6.03
C ASN A 166 -12.31 -0.38 4.75
N GLY A 167 -10.98 -0.27 4.60
CA GLY A 167 -10.35 0.19 3.36
C GLY A 167 -8.89 0.61 3.48
N TRP A 168 -8.32 1.05 2.35
CA TRP A 168 -6.96 1.59 2.30
C TRP A 168 -6.86 2.86 3.10
N THR A 169 -6.17 2.81 4.24
CA THR A 169 -6.02 3.92 5.17
C THR A 169 -4.74 4.72 4.94
N ALA A 170 -3.77 4.17 4.20
CA ALA A 170 -2.51 4.83 3.88
C ALA A 170 -1.96 4.34 2.54
N ALA A 171 -1.17 5.16 1.85
CA ALA A 171 -0.40 4.74 0.68
C ALA A 171 0.82 3.93 1.14
N THR A 172 1.25 2.93 0.35
CA THR A 172 2.38 2.05 0.67
C THR A 172 3.65 2.83 0.99
N ASN A 173 3.92 3.90 0.25
CA ASN A 173 5.09 4.75 0.44
C ASN A 173 5.10 5.56 1.76
N THR A 174 4.03 5.52 2.55
CA THR A 174 3.93 6.22 3.84
C THR A 174 4.15 5.31 5.05
N VAL A 175 4.30 4.02 4.83
CA VAL A 175 4.31 2.99 5.88
C VAL A 175 5.70 2.86 6.51
N VAL A 176 5.75 2.87 7.85
CA VAL A 176 6.90 2.40 8.66
C VAL A 176 6.36 1.51 9.76
N TYR A 177 6.91 0.30 9.91
CA TYR A 177 6.43 -0.65 10.89
C TYR A 177 7.57 -1.36 11.65
N ARG A 178 7.24 -1.90 12.80
CA ARG A 178 8.14 -2.68 13.63
C ARG A 178 8.38 -4.06 13.02
N LYS A 179 9.63 -4.37 12.64
CA LYS A 179 10.01 -5.62 11.97
C LYS A 179 9.57 -6.86 12.76
N ALA A 180 9.76 -6.85 14.08
CA ALA A 180 9.39 -7.95 14.95
C ALA A 180 7.91 -8.37 14.86
N CYS A 181 7.02 -7.47 14.45
CA CYS A 181 5.60 -7.78 14.25
C CYS A 181 5.34 -8.71 13.05
N MET A 182 6.31 -8.87 12.14
CA MET A 182 6.19 -9.75 10.97
C MET A 182 7.19 -10.91 10.95
N GLU A 183 8.11 -11.01 11.91
CA GLU A 183 9.15 -12.05 11.88
C GLU A 183 8.60 -13.47 11.90
N LYS A 184 7.48 -13.69 12.59
CA LYS A 184 6.81 -14.99 12.64
C LYS A 184 6.15 -15.35 11.31
N ASP A 185 5.52 -14.38 10.65
CA ASP A 185 4.70 -14.57 9.47
C ASP A 185 5.07 -13.54 8.40
N VAL A 186 6.28 -13.66 7.84
CA VAL A 186 6.75 -12.75 6.77
C VAL A 186 5.85 -12.83 5.55
N ILE A 187 5.36 -14.04 5.24
CA ILE A 187 4.26 -14.25 4.29
C ILE A 187 2.96 -14.28 5.11
N ILE A 188 2.10 -13.31 4.88
CA ILE A 188 0.87 -13.11 5.64
C ILE A 188 -0.04 -14.34 5.52
N PRO A 189 -0.46 -14.97 6.63
CA PRO A 189 -1.17 -16.26 6.61
C PRO A 189 -2.46 -16.28 5.79
N PHE A 190 -3.17 -15.16 5.73
CA PHE A 190 -4.44 -15.06 4.98
C PHE A 190 -4.29 -14.49 3.57
N LEU A 191 -3.09 -14.12 3.13
CA LEU A 191 -2.87 -13.51 1.81
C LEU A 191 -3.27 -14.44 0.66
N GLY A 192 -2.81 -15.70 0.68
CA GLY A 192 -3.05 -16.66 -0.39
C GLY A 192 -2.48 -16.18 -1.73
N THR A 193 -3.29 -16.21 -2.78
CA THR A 193 -2.94 -15.73 -4.12
C THR A 193 -3.31 -14.25 -4.36
N CYS A 194 -3.77 -13.54 -3.33
CA CYS A 194 -4.15 -12.14 -3.45
C CYS A 194 -2.91 -11.27 -3.72
N VAL A 195 -3.06 -10.34 -4.65
CA VAL A 195 -1.99 -9.40 -5.04
C VAL A 195 -2.05 -8.07 -4.28
N ASN A 196 -3.07 -7.87 -3.42
CA ASN A 196 -3.21 -6.69 -2.57
C ASN A 196 -2.47 -6.89 -1.24
N GLU A 197 -1.17 -7.15 -1.32
CA GLU A 197 -0.32 -7.44 -0.16
C GLU A 197 -0.20 -6.24 0.79
N ASP A 198 -0.22 -5.03 0.26
CA ASP A 198 -0.21 -3.77 1.00
C ASP A 198 -1.38 -3.68 2.00
N TYR A 199 -2.60 -3.93 1.53
CA TYR A 199 -3.78 -3.98 2.39
C TYR A 199 -3.68 -5.11 3.43
N ALA A 200 -3.33 -6.33 2.99
CA ALA A 200 -3.18 -7.47 3.88
C ALA A 200 -2.14 -7.21 4.98
N ARG A 201 -1.01 -6.57 4.63
CA ARG A 201 0.05 -6.21 5.58
C ARG A 201 -0.42 -5.20 6.61
N MET A 202 -1.16 -4.18 6.19
CA MET A 202 -1.70 -3.18 7.12
C MET A 202 -2.66 -3.81 8.12
N VAL A 203 -3.57 -4.70 7.67
CA VAL A 203 -4.48 -5.43 8.57
C VAL A 203 -3.69 -6.36 9.50
N TYR A 204 -2.72 -7.12 8.96
CA TYR A 204 -1.90 -8.02 9.76
C TYR A 204 -1.14 -7.28 10.86
N LEU A 205 -0.50 -6.16 10.53
CA LEU A 205 0.21 -5.32 11.51
C LEU A 205 -0.75 -4.72 12.56
N ALA A 206 -1.96 -4.32 12.16
CA ALA A 206 -2.98 -3.83 13.08
C ALA A 206 -3.50 -4.92 14.05
N LEU A 207 -3.36 -6.19 13.68
CA LEU A 207 -3.63 -7.33 14.59
C LEU A 207 -2.47 -7.59 15.58
N GLN A 208 -1.26 -7.10 15.30
CA GLN A 208 -0.08 -7.27 16.14
C GLN A 208 0.11 -6.14 17.16
N GLY A 209 -0.50 -4.98 16.94
CA GLY A 209 -0.37 -3.82 17.81
C GLY A 209 -1.21 -2.65 17.33
N LYS A 210 -1.13 -1.52 18.04
CA LYS A 210 -1.84 -0.31 17.64
C LYS A 210 -1.21 0.32 16.40
N VAL A 211 -2.02 1.07 15.64
CA VAL A 211 -1.60 1.80 14.44
C VAL A 211 -1.73 3.30 14.70
N TYR A 212 -0.68 4.05 14.40
CA TYR A 212 -0.67 5.50 14.56
C TYR A 212 -0.62 6.20 13.21
N TYR A 213 -1.53 7.13 13.01
CA TYR A 213 -1.48 8.11 11.93
C TYR A 213 -0.80 9.39 12.42
N LEU A 214 0.32 9.73 11.82
CA LEU A 214 1.00 11.00 12.00
C LEU A 214 0.54 11.97 10.92
N ASP A 215 -0.09 13.08 11.31
CA ASP A 215 -0.54 14.14 10.38
C ASP A 215 0.67 14.88 9.82
N ARG A 216 1.28 14.29 8.82
CA ARG A 216 2.45 14.80 8.10
C ARG A 216 2.41 14.29 6.66
N MET A 217 2.66 15.17 5.71
CA MET A 217 2.70 14.84 4.30
C MET A 217 4.10 14.39 3.93
N THR A 218 4.33 13.08 3.75
CA THR A 218 5.69 12.55 3.61
C THR A 218 6.00 11.88 2.29
N GLY A 219 4.98 11.58 1.48
CA GLY A 219 5.16 10.85 0.23
C GLY A 219 4.37 11.44 -0.93
N ALA A 220 4.66 10.93 -2.12
CA ALA A 220 3.90 11.17 -3.33
C ALA A 220 3.63 9.82 -4.02
N TYR A 221 2.34 9.47 -4.14
CA TYR A 221 1.86 8.28 -4.84
C TYR A 221 1.60 8.63 -6.30
N ARG A 222 2.36 8.00 -7.19
CA ARG A 222 2.28 8.28 -8.64
C ARG A 222 1.14 7.52 -9.27
N ILE A 223 0.37 8.21 -10.12
CA ILE A 223 -0.75 7.62 -10.87
C ILE A 223 -0.65 7.95 -12.36
N GLY A 224 -1.26 7.09 -13.19
CA GLY A 224 -1.26 7.26 -14.64
C GLY A 224 0.00 6.74 -15.32
N ASN A 225 0.85 5.99 -14.63
CA ASN A 225 2.01 5.32 -15.20
C ASN A 225 1.52 4.19 -16.10
N PRO A 226 1.86 4.19 -17.42
CA PRO A 226 1.53 3.07 -18.28
C PRO A 226 2.15 1.76 -17.73
N GLY A 227 1.34 0.71 -17.64
CA GLY A 227 1.78 -0.59 -17.13
C GLY A 227 1.88 -0.72 -15.60
N SER A 228 1.50 0.31 -14.85
CA SER A 228 1.39 0.18 -13.40
C SER A 228 0.26 -0.78 -13.00
N PHE A 229 0.36 -1.31 -11.77
CA PHE A 229 -0.69 -2.19 -11.22
C PHE A 229 -2.09 -1.56 -11.32
N SER A 230 -2.22 -0.29 -10.96
CA SER A 230 -3.50 0.43 -11.00
C SER A 230 -4.01 0.62 -12.42
N ASP A 231 -3.12 0.97 -13.38
CA ASP A 231 -3.46 1.19 -14.79
C ASP A 231 -3.96 -0.10 -15.44
N ASP A 232 -3.26 -1.21 -15.24
CA ASP A 232 -3.63 -2.54 -15.73
C ASP A 232 -5.00 -3.00 -15.19
N THR A 233 -5.26 -2.76 -13.90
CA THR A 233 -6.53 -3.12 -13.27
C THR A 233 -7.70 -2.39 -13.92
N HIS A 234 -7.53 -1.11 -14.24
CA HIS A 234 -8.62 -0.32 -14.83
C HIS A 234 -8.86 -0.59 -16.31
N LYS A 235 -7.82 -1.02 -17.03
CA LYS A 235 -7.89 -1.20 -18.49
C LYS A 235 -8.29 -2.61 -18.93
N ARG A 236 -8.09 -3.63 -18.09
CA ARG A 236 -8.32 -5.04 -18.44
C ARG A 236 -9.38 -5.68 -17.54
N PRO A 237 -10.62 -5.86 -18.02
CA PRO A 237 -11.73 -6.38 -17.22
C PRO A 237 -11.46 -7.77 -16.61
N GLU A 238 -10.75 -8.65 -17.32
CA GLU A 238 -10.39 -9.99 -16.84
C GLU A 238 -9.37 -9.92 -15.68
N VAL A 239 -8.42 -8.98 -15.73
CA VAL A 239 -7.45 -8.75 -14.65
C VAL A 239 -8.17 -8.17 -13.43
N TYR A 240 -9.04 -7.18 -13.65
CA TYR A 240 -9.86 -6.60 -12.58
C TYR A 240 -10.70 -7.66 -11.87
N LYS A 241 -11.38 -8.53 -12.65
CA LYS A 241 -12.18 -9.65 -12.11
C LYS A 241 -11.30 -10.60 -11.28
N ALA A 242 -10.19 -11.08 -11.83
CA ALA A 242 -9.30 -12.01 -11.15
C ALA A 242 -8.76 -11.44 -9.83
N ARG A 243 -8.31 -10.17 -9.85
CA ARG A 243 -7.81 -9.47 -8.66
C ARG A 243 -8.89 -9.29 -7.59
N THR A 244 -10.11 -8.91 -7.98
CA THR A 244 -11.22 -8.72 -7.03
C THR A 244 -11.67 -10.04 -6.42
N VAL A 245 -11.71 -11.13 -7.19
CA VAL A 245 -12.02 -12.47 -6.67
C VAL A 245 -10.92 -12.90 -5.67
N GLY A 246 -9.64 -12.74 -6.02
CA GLY A 246 -8.53 -13.06 -5.12
C GLY A 246 -8.57 -12.22 -3.83
N PHE A 247 -8.97 -10.94 -3.92
CA PHE A 247 -9.17 -10.08 -2.74
C PHE A 247 -10.34 -10.58 -1.87
N ALA A 248 -11.45 -10.97 -2.46
CA ALA A 248 -12.60 -11.54 -1.73
C ALA A 248 -12.24 -12.84 -1.01
N GLU A 249 -11.50 -13.73 -1.67
CA GLU A 249 -11.00 -14.97 -1.05
C GLU A 249 -9.99 -14.71 0.08
N MET A 250 -9.13 -13.70 -0.05
CA MET A 250 -8.24 -13.27 1.01
C MET A 250 -9.04 -12.78 2.22
N LEU A 251 -10.11 -12.02 2.01
CA LEU A 251 -11.00 -11.56 3.08
C LEU A 251 -11.69 -12.72 3.80
N ASP A 252 -12.13 -13.76 3.08
CA ASP A 252 -12.69 -14.96 3.71
C ASP A 252 -11.65 -15.72 4.55
N ARG A 253 -10.38 -15.81 4.08
CA ARG A 253 -9.27 -16.36 4.88
C ARG A 253 -8.94 -15.49 6.10
N MET A 254 -9.02 -14.17 5.96
CA MET A 254 -8.82 -13.24 7.08
C MET A 254 -9.91 -13.38 8.15
N ASP A 255 -11.17 -13.60 7.76
CA ASP A 255 -12.26 -13.89 8.71
C ASP A 255 -11.97 -15.16 9.51
N ALA A 256 -11.55 -16.22 8.85
CA ALA A 256 -11.14 -17.46 9.51
C ALA A 256 -9.91 -17.26 10.43
N TYR A 257 -8.89 -16.51 9.98
CA TYR A 257 -7.69 -16.20 10.75
C TYR A 257 -8.00 -15.39 12.02
N THR A 258 -9.00 -14.50 11.95
CA THR A 258 -9.46 -13.71 13.11
C THR A 258 -10.55 -14.42 13.93
N GLU A 259 -10.77 -15.73 13.70
CA GLU A 259 -11.76 -16.55 14.40
C GLU A 259 -13.18 -15.93 14.40
N GLY A 260 -13.53 -15.24 13.32
CA GLY A 260 -14.83 -14.59 13.15
C GLY A 260 -15.02 -13.29 13.95
N LYS A 261 -13.99 -12.76 14.59
CA LYS A 261 -14.11 -11.54 15.41
C LYS A 261 -14.62 -10.33 14.62
N TYR A 262 -14.29 -10.26 13.33
CA TYR A 262 -14.64 -9.13 12.45
C TYR A 262 -15.56 -9.51 11.30
N THR A 263 -16.25 -10.67 11.37
CA THR A 263 -17.06 -11.24 10.28
C THR A 263 -18.00 -10.25 9.61
N ALA A 264 -18.77 -9.48 10.39
CA ALA A 264 -19.74 -8.54 9.82
C ALA A 264 -19.07 -7.46 8.96
N LEU A 265 -17.94 -6.92 9.43
CA LEU A 265 -17.19 -5.89 8.72
C LEU A 265 -16.47 -6.46 7.48
N ILE A 266 -15.80 -7.60 7.63
CA ILE A 266 -15.09 -8.28 6.55
C ILE A 266 -16.05 -8.63 5.42
N ARG A 267 -17.21 -9.23 5.73
CA ARG A 267 -18.26 -9.54 4.74
C ARG A 267 -18.73 -8.29 4.00
N LYS A 268 -18.92 -7.18 4.72
CA LYS A 268 -19.31 -5.91 4.11
C LYS A 268 -18.27 -5.39 3.11
N VAL A 269 -16.98 -5.44 3.47
CA VAL A 269 -15.89 -5.03 2.57
C VAL A 269 -15.81 -5.94 1.35
N ARG A 270 -15.86 -7.25 1.56
CA ARG A 270 -15.89 -8.27 0.49
C ARG A 270 -17.05 -8.06 -0.47
N ASP A 271 -18.24 -7.94 0.07
CA ASP A 271 -19.48 -7.86 -0.73
C ASP A 271 -19.55 -6.54 -1.50
N ARG A 272 -19.00 -5.44 -0.95
CA ARG A 272 -18.81 -4.17 -1.69
C ARG A 272 -17.85 -4.32 -2.86
N ALA A 273 -16.71 -4.96 -2.65
CA ALA A 273 -15.75 -5.20 -3.72
C ALA A 273 -16.36 -6.04 -4.85
N LEU A 274 -17.08 -7.11 -4.52
CA LEU A 274 -17.79 -7.95 -5.48
C LEU A 274 -18.92 -7.21 -6.19
N PHE A 275 -19.71 -6.41 -5.47
CA PHE A 275 -20.72 -5.55 -6.07
C PHE A 275 -20.13 -4.60 -7.11
N ASP A 276 -19.07 -3.88 -6.74
CA ASP A 276 -18.40 -2.91 -7.62
C ASP A 276 -17.79 -3.59 -8.85
N MET A 277 -17.23 -4.78 -8.68
CA MET A 277 -16.71 -5.59 -9.79
C MET A 277 -17.82 -5.96 -10.77
N TYR A 278 -18.93 -6.59 -10.31
CA TYR A 278 -20.03 -6.99 -11.18
C TYR A 278 -20.71 -5.79 -11.83
N ALA A 279 -20.79 -4.67 -11.12
CA ALA A 279 -21.32 -3.45 -11.68
C ALA A 279 -20.43 -2.86 -12.81
N ASN A 280 -19.11 -2.94 -12.68
CA ASN A 280 -18.18 -2.51 -13.71
C ASN A 280 -18.16 -3.44 -14.93
N LEU A 281 -18.44 -4.73 -14.70
CA LEU A 281 -18.59 -5.75 -15.76
C LEU A 281 -20.00 -5.78 -16.37
N GLU A 282 -20.94 -4.92 -15.92
CA GLU A 282 -22.33 -4.87 -16.34
C GLU A 282 -23.12 -6.17 -16.10
N ASP A 283 -22.63 -7.02 -15.17
CA ASP A 283 -23.28 -8.27 -14.77
C ASP A 283 -24.37 -8.00 -13.70
N ARG A 284 -25.56 -7.67 -14.18
CA ARG A 284 -26.70 -7.28 -13.33
C ARG A 284 -27.17 -8.38 -12.37
N GLU A 285 -27.10 -9.62 -12.82
CA GLU A 285 -27.60 -10.76 -12.02
C GLU A 285 -26.72 -10.97 -10.79
N ASN A 286 -25.40 -11.03 -10.98
CA ASN A 286 -24.48 -11.20 -9.90
C ASN A 286 -24.38 -9.94 -9.02
N MET A 287 -24.45 -8.74 -9.60
CA MET A 287 -24.47 -7.48 -8.84
C MET A 287 -25.59 -7.41 -7.81
N LYS A 288 -26.81 -7.87 -8.17
CA LYS A 288 -27.96 -7.88 -7.25
C LYS A 288 -27.73 -8.71 -5.99
N LYS A 289 -26.92 -9.78 -6.07
CA LYS A 289 -26.60 -10.65 -4.91
C LYS A 289 -25.91 -9.89 -3.78
N TYR A 290 -25.17 -8.85 -4.12
CA TYR A 290 -24.32 -8.08 -3.18
C TYR A 290 -24.87 -6.68 -2.87
N LEU A 291 -26.08 -6.35 -3.31
CA LEU A 291 -26.66 -5.01 -3.10
C LEU A 291 -26.80 -4.66 -1.60
N HIS A 292 -27.03 -5.67 -0.75
CA HIS A 292 -27.16 -5.52 0.70
C HIS A 292 -25.91 -4.91 1.35
N ALA A 293 -24.73 -5.00 0.74
CA ALA A 293 -23.49 -4.43 1.26
C ALA A 293 -23.52 -2.89 1.40
N TYR A 294 -24.53 -2.25 0.81
CA TYR A 294 -24.76 -0.81 0.88
C TYR A 294 -25.96 -0.40 1.73
N ASP A 295 -26.60 -1.33 2.47
CA ASP A 295 -27.83 -1.03 3.23
C ASP A 295 -27.63 -0.01 4.36
N ASP A 296 -26.42 0.10 4.91
CA ASP A 296 -26.06 1.10 5.92
C ASP A 296 -25.55 2.43 5.33
N SER A 297 -25.47 2.53 3.99
CA SER A 297 -25.03 3.73 3.31
C SER A 297 -26.11 4.82 3.36
N PRO A 298 -25.76 6.13 3.29
CA PRO A 298 -26.75 7.18 3.20
C PRO A 298 -27.78 6.93 2.12
N VAL A 299 -29.05 7.30 2.36
CA VAL A 299 -30.17 7.01 1.46
C VAL A 299 -29.88 7.35 -0.01
N VAL A 300 -29.21 8.47 -0.26
CA VAL A 300 -28.81 8.87 -1.63
C VAL A 300 -27.90 7.84 -2.29
N TRP A 301 -26.91 7.33 -1.57
CA TRP A 301 -26.00 6.31 -2.10
C TRP A 301 -26.71 4.98 -2.33
N ARG A 302 -27.54 4.53 -1.39
CA ARG A 302 -28.36 3.33 -1.56
C ARG A 302 -29.29 3.44 -2.78
N THR A 303 -29.91 4.60 -2.98
CA THR A 303 -30.77 4.85 -4.13
C THR A 303 -29.98 4.84 -5.43
N LEU A 304 -28.82 5.49 -5.47
CA LEU A 304 -27.94 5.50 -6.64
C LEU A 304 -27.42 4.10 -6.98
N GLU A 305 -27.01 3.31 -6.00
CA GLU A 305 -26.55 1.93 -6.23
C GLU A 305 -27.70 1.02 -6.68
N ARG A 306 -28.92 1.22 -6.19
CA ARG A 306 -30.13 0.53 -6.71
C ARG A 306 -30.44 0.93 -8.16
N ILE A 307 -30.29 2.21 -8.52
CA ILE A 307 -30.45 2.66 -9.91
C ILE A 307 -29.37 2.01 -10.80
N ARG A 308 -28.14 1.89 -10.32
CA ARG A 308 -27.03 1.21 -11.01
C ARG A 308 -27.38 -0.25 -11.35
N THR A 309 -28.14 -0.95 -10.49
CA THR A 309 -28.61 -2.30 -10.78
C THR A 309 -29.62 -2.36 -11.92
N ILE A 310 -30.29 -1.25 -12.22
CA ILE A 310 -31.31 -1.15 -13.28
C ILE A 310 -30.68 -0.66 -14.58
N VAL A 311 -29.79 0.35 -14.50
CA VAL A 311 -29.17 1.01 -15.66
C VAL A 311 -27.67 1.23 -15.39
N PRO A 312 -26.79 0.25 -15.59
CA PRO A 312 -25.38 0.36 -15.21
C PRO A 312 -24.56 1.36 -16.04
N GLY A 313 -24.79 1.44 -17.34
CA GLY A 313 -23.97 2.24 -18.26
C GLY A 313 -23.94 3.76 -18.00
N PRO A 314 -25.08 4.47 -17.84
CA PRO A 314 -25.11 5.92 -17.56
C PRO A 314 -24.71 6.28 -16.13
N PHE A 315 -24.66 5.32 -15.21
CA PHE A 315 -24.47 5.56 -13.77
C PHE A 315 -23.12 6.20 -13.43
N ASN A 316 -22.03 5.82 -14.09
CA ASN A 316 -20.71 6.38 -13.82
C ASN A 316 -20.70 7.90 -14.09
N LYS A 317 -21.42 8.37 -15.10
CA LYS A 317 -21.59 9.81 -15.38
C LYS A 317 -22.38 10.52 -14.30
N ILE A 318 -23.40 9.89 -13.74
CA ILE A 318 -24.23 10.41 -12.64
C ILE A 318 -23.42 10.44 -11.34
N LYS A 319 -22.66 9.39 -11.03
CA LYS A 319 -21.78 9.31 -9.84
C LYS A 319 -20.74 10.43 -9.85
N ASP A 320 -20.13 10.69 -10.97
CA ASP A 320 -19.14 11.78 -11.12
C ASP A 320 -19.79 13.17 -11.02
N ALA A 321 -21.00 13.35 -11.53
CA ALA A 321 -21.77 14.59 -11.36
C ALA A 321 -22.13 14.83 -9.89
N VAL A 322 -22.61 13.82 -9.16
CA VAL A 322 -22.93 13.91 -7.72
C VAL A 322 -21.69 14.19 -6.88
N ARG A 323 -20.54 13.57 -7.21
CA ARG A 323 -19.25 13.87 -6.55
C ARG A 323 -18.79 15.33 -6.76
N ARG A 324 -19.07 15.91 -7.95
CA ARG A 324 -18.74 17.33 -8.24
C ARG A 324 -19.62 18.33 -7.50
N ILE A 325 -20.86 17.96 -7.19
CA ILE A 325 -21.80 18.83 -6.44
C ILE A 325 -21.50 18.86 -4.94
N ARG A 326 -20.75 17.84 -4.42
CA ARG A 326 -20.39 17.72 -2.99
C ARG A 326 -19.00 18.31 -2.65
N LYS A 327 -18.28 18.83 -3.64
CA LYS A 327 -17.06 19.64 -3.47
C LYS A 327 -17.41 21.12 -3.57
#